data_37cc8871781df0d8e11f93c75b302c3c
#
_entry.id   37cc8871781df0d8e11f93c75b302c3c
#
_cell.length_a   1.000
_cell.length_b   1.000
_cell.length_c   1.000
_cell.angle_alpha   90.00
_cell.angle_beta   90.00
_cell.angle_gamma   90.00
#
_symmetry.space_group_name_H-M   'P 1'
#
loop_
_entity.id
_entity.type
_entity.pdbx_description
1 polymer ?
#
loop_
_entity_poly.entity_id
_entity_poly.type
_entity_poly.pdbx_seq_one_letter_code
_entity_poly.pdbx_strand_id
1 'polypeptide(L)'
;MQLSTPQQLFVNLKPNLKSSLKPLDVFKPFTALGKNVVATTLTLASLLFSPAVFSAGANFASASESVNQSLNQSLSQPSLYAILMAEFAADRGRIDQALATYKQQSFLADAAPVFERALGLSLQNEPPQLSLAFANAWQQQNPDHVPAIFYVTHLALKAHEYELAGEKLNQILQYDPDADLSQILLGIYPTETRDQAELLATLNRLDIKNNPSLLVMKAGLLLQFKQPKAALVAINRALKTNPKSPAFLTLKADILQALSPSNQVIAFITQARKTVPDNKALFVYQIRYMLKQGKSAQVWQQLNARANQQFLADEEIKLLTALVGIDLKKYAAADRLLKTLIASPNFKDQANYYLAVSAERQNLLNDAIGYYGKVMQPDLVLKARQQQIDLLISQNRFEEAIASSIKLREQFDSFAPQSYIMQANILQKNNQTAQALALLNSAQTSLPNNTDILFAKVLLLPDDDYTSKLRLLKELIRLAPANVDYQLEYAQTLVNLKQNNEEVTALLTALINDKEVGLKARQILSQQALHQADNSAVISLLSDNFDIVPDVISGLLLQQAYLNLGNQKEADRINQILVNELGYQPENLQ
;
A
#
# COMPACT_ATOMS: atom_id res chain seq x y z
N MET A 1 41.74 -18.54 -2.59
CA MET A 1 40.73 -18.13 -1.57
C MET A 1 40.01 -16.91 -2.11
N GLN A 2 38.98 -17.13 -2.89
CA GLN A 2 38.07 -16.05 -3.36
C GLN A 2 36.71 -16.31 -2.77
N LEU A 3 36.17 -15.31 -2.12
CA LEU A 3 34.89 -15.30 -1.43
C LEU A 3 33.76 -15.51 -2.44
N SER A 4 33.07 -16.61 -2.32
CA SER A 4 31.80 -16.86 -3.01
C SER A 4 30.78 -15.84 -2.55
N THR A 5 30.21 -15.11 -3.49
CA THR A 5 29.18 -14.09 -3.27
C THR A 5 27.89 -14.72 -2.72
N PRO A 6 27.15 -14.01 -1.84
CA PRO A 6 25.94 -14.52 -1.16
C PRO A 6 24.71 -14.71 -2.04
N GLN A 7 24.83 -14.65 -3.36
CA GLN A 7 23.68 -14.67 -4.29
C GLN A 7 23.08 -16.04 -4.60
N GLN A 8 23.75 -17.14 -4.28
CA GLN A 8 23.27 -18.47 -4.68
C GLN A 8 22.31 -19.16 -3.69
N LEU A 9 22.07 -18.60 -2.50
CA LEU A 9 21.25 -19.24 -1.45
C LEU A 9 19.81 -18.69 -1.33
N PHE A 10 19.45 -17.67 -2.11
CA PHE A 10 18.11 -17.07 -2.07
C PHE A 10 17.13 -17.61 -3.14
N VAL A 11 17.52 -18.59 -3.92
CA VAL A 11 16.72 -19.08 -5.05
C VAL A 11 15.52 -19.92 -4.62
N ASN A 12 15.48 -20.41 -3.38
CA ASN A 12 14.46 -21.36 -2.92
C ASN A 12 13.53 -20.86 -1.80
N LEU A 13 13.50 -19.56 -1.48
CA LEU A 13 12.50 -19.01 -0.55
C LEU A 13 11.42 -18.25 -1.31
N LYS A 14 10.18 -18.43 -0.89
CA LYS A 14 8.92 -17.94 -1.50
C LYS A 14 8.98 -16.55 -2.13
N PRO A 15 8.15 -16.29 -3.17
CA PRO A 15 8.05 -15.00 -3.89
C PRO A 15 7.82 -13.79 -2.99
N ASN A 16 7.16 -13.95 -1.85
CA ASN A 16 6.93 -12.86 -0.88
C ASN A 16 8.20 -12.34 -0.18
N LEU A 17 9.32 -13.07 -0.28
CA LEU A 17 10.62 -12.64 0.24
C LEU A 17 11.55 -12.05 -0.83
N LYS A 18 11.29 -12.34 -2.13
CA LYS A 18 12.07 -11.76 -3.25
C LYS A 18 11.78 -10.29 -3.51
N SER A 19 10.62 -9.77 -3.09
CA SER A 19 10.27 -8.35 -3.24
C SER A 19 11.06 -7.42 -2.31
N SER A 20 11.86 -7.92 -1.39
CA SER A 20 12.60 -7.13 -0.40
C SER A 20 14.03 -6.76 -0.82
N LEU A 21 14.51 -7.20 -1.98
CA LEU A 21 15.89 -6.94 -2.47
C LEU A 21 15.98 -5.92 -3.61
N LYS A 22 14.93 -5.12 -3.85
CA LYS A 22 15.06 -3.93 -4.69
C LYS A 22 15.76 -2.81 -3.89
N PRO A 23 16.52 -1.91 -4.56
CA PRO A 23 17.18 -0.80 -3.89
C PRO A 23 16.15 -0.04 -3.07
N LEU A 24 16.53 0.34 -1.85
CA LEU A 24 15.74 1.01 -0.81
C LEU A 24 14.47 1.68 -1.38
N ASP A 25 13.34 1.00 -1.23
CA ASP A 25 12.03 1.56 -1.49
C ASP A 25 11.73 2.51 -0.30
N VAL A 26 12.39 3.67 -0.29
CA VAL A 26 12.26 4.74 0.72
C VAL A 26 10.80 5.20 0.86
N PHE A 27 9.92 4.73 -0.04
CA PHE A 27 8.55 5.19 -0.20
C PHE A 27 7.47 4.27 0.40
N LYS A 28 7.79 3.04 0.84
CA LYS A 28 6.76 2.12 1.35
C LYS A 28 6.20 2.39 2.76
N PRO A 29 6.90 3.02 3.72
CA PRO A 29 6.27 3.33 5.01
C PRO A 29 5.22 4.44 4.96
N PHE A 30 5.08 5.19 3.87
CA PHE A 30 4.19 6.35 3.78
C PHE A 30 2.79 6.07 3.23
N THR A 31 2.46 4.84 2.85
CA THR A 31 1.10 4.47 2.44
C THR A 31 0.11 4.36 3.61
N ALA A 32 0.59 4.39 4.85
CA ALA A 32 -0.26 4.42 6.05
C ALA A 32 -0.97 5.77 6.27
N LEU A 33 -0.53 6.86 5.64
CA LEU A 33 -1.21 8.16 5.74
C LEU A 33 -2.57 8.21 5.03
N GLY A 34 -2.80 7.33 4.06
CA GLY A 34 -4.09 7.24 3.37
C GLY A 34 -5.23 6.68 4.23
N LYS A 35 -4.91 5.94 5.30
CA LYS A 35 -5.92 5.37 6.21
C LYS A 35 -6.25 6.26 7.40
N ASN A 36 -5.33 7.12 7.84
CA ASN A 36 -5.57 8.01 8.98
C ASN A 36 -6.29 9.32 8.59
N VAL A 37 -6.32 9.70 7.31
CA VAL A 37 -7.12 10.84 6.84
C VAL A 37 -8.63 10.51 6.87
N VAL A 38 -9.01 9.24 6.77
CA VAL A 38 -10.42 8.80 6.88
C VAL A 38 -10.89 8.80 8.35
N ALA A 39 -9.98 8.59 9.31
CA ALA A 39 -10.34 8.58 10.75
C ALA A 39 -10.49 9.99 11.34
N THR A 40 -9.82 11.01 10.77
CA THR A 40 -9.93 12.41 11.24
C THR A 40 -11.15 13.14 10.68
N THR A 41 -11.77 12.63 9.61
CA THR A 41 -13.02 13.21 9.08
C THR A 41 -14.26 12.80 9.89
N LEU A 42 -14.18 11.77 10.72
CA LEU A 42 -15.27 11.34 11.61
C LEU A 42 -15.38 12.18 12.90
N THR A 43 -14.33 12.92 13.27
CA THR A 43 -14.35 13.79 14.47
C THR A 43 -14.80 15.23 14.18
N LEU A 44 -14.82 15.67 12.93
CA LEU A 44 -15.28 17.03 12.60
C LEU A 44 -16.82 17.16 12.49
N ALA A 45 -17.54 16.07 12.30
CA ALA A 45 -19.00 16.06 12.36
C ALA A 45 -19.54 16.22 13.79
N SER A 46 -18.72 15.93 14.82
CA SER A 46 -19.11 16.06 16.23
C SER A 46 -18.83 17.46 16.84
N LEU A 47 -18.12 18.34 16.14
CA LEU A 47 -17.77 19.69 16.63
C LEU A 47 -18.76 20.79 16.25
N LEU A 48 -19.78 20.48 15.46
CA LEU A 48 -20.85 21.45 15.11
C LEU A 48 -22.06 21.40 16.06
N PHE A 49 -22.04 20.59 17.11
CA PHE A 49 -23.14 20.52 18.07
C PHE A 49 -22.66 20.82 19.50
N SER A 50 -22.53 22.10 19.83
CA SER A 50 -22.58 22.55 21.22
C SER A 50 -24.03 22.82 21.62
N PRO A 51 -24.55 22.21 22.70
CA PRO A 51 -25.89 22.53 23.17
C PRO A 51 -25.87 23.90 23.83
N ALA A 52 -26.60 24.84 23.26
CA ALA A 52 -26.92 26.10 23.92
C ALA A 52 -27.84 25.83 25.12
N VAL A 53 -27.39 26.25 26.29
CA VAL A 53 -28.13 26.18 27.55
C VAL A 53 -29.32 27.13 27.48
N PHE A 54 -30.55 26.62 27.52
CA PHE A 54 -31.73 27.40 27.73
C PHE A 54 -32.02 27.53 29.22
N SER A 55 -31.96 28.76 29.74
CA SER A 55 -32.53 29.14 31.03
C SER A 55 -34.00 29.52 30.83
N ALA A 56 -34.90 28.75 31.38
CA ALA A 56 -36.32 29.09 31.39
C ALA A 56 -36.69 29.83 32.68
N GLY A 57 -37.14 31.06 32.54
CA GLY A 57 -37.85 31.79 33.59
C GLY A 57 -39.33 31.63 33.42
N ALA A 58 -39.99 31.19 34.48
CA ALA A 58 -41.40 30.91 34.52
C ALA A 58 -42.26 32.19 34.65
N ASN A 59 -43.38 32.27 33.93
CA ASN A 59 -44.55 32.99 34.37
C ASN A 59 -45.82 32.23 33.95
N PHE A 60 -46.56 31.75 34.96
CA PHE A 60 -47.90 31.18 34.84
C PHE A 60 -48.94 32.26 35.01
N ALA A 61 -49.79 32.48 34.02
CA ALA A 61 -51.20 32.84 34.20
C ALA A 61 -51.93 33.08 32.85
N SER A 62 -53.09 32.51 32.74
CA SER A 62 -54.17 32.62 31.72
C SER A 62 -54.16 31.51 30.66
N ALA A 63 -54.67 30.37 31.07
CA ALA A 63 -54.88 29.24 30.20
C ALA A 63 -56.37 28.87 30.15
N SER A 64 -57.04 29.17 29.05
CA SER A 64 -58.18 28.40 28.57
C SER A 64 -58.55 28.63 27.10
N GLU A 65 -58.22 29.74 26.49
CA GLU A 65 -58.43 29.95 25.02
C GLU A 65 -57.20 29.65 24.17
N SER A 66 -56.00 29.64 24.76
CA SER A 66 -54.76 29.31 24.08
C SER A 66 -54.53 27.82 23.88
N VAL A 67 -55.22 26.93 24.61
CA VAL A 67 -55.01 25.50 24.57
C VAL A 67 -55.50 24.90 23.24
N ASN A 68 -56.58 25.37 22.66
CA ASN A 68 -57.06 24.83 21.37
C ASN A 68 -56.26 25.37 20.16
N GLN A 69 -55.70 26.59 20.23
CA GLN A 69 -54.77 27.06 19.19
C GLN A 69 -53.36 26.47 19.33
N SER A 70 -52.91 26.23 20.57
CA SER A 70 -51.64 25.60 20.81
C SER A 70 -51.65 24.09 20.52
N LEU A 71 -52.80 23.40 20.67
CA LEU A 71 -52.99 22.00 20.29
C LEU A 71 -52.92 21.81 18.76
N ASN A 72 -53.51 22.72 17.98
CA ASN A 72 -53.42 22.68 16.51
C ASN A 72 -52.06 23.12 15.98
N GLN A 73 -51.33 23.99 16.65
CA GLN A 73 -49.93 24.32 16.33
C GLN A 73 -48.97 23.25 16.83
N SER A 74 -49.27 22.58 17.95
CA SER A 74 -48.43 21.48 18.48
C SER A 74 -48.49 20.20 17.66
N LEU A 75 -49.53 20.01 16.84
CA LEU A 75 -49.64 18.89 15.89
C LEU A 75 -48.84 19.10 14.61
N SER A 76 -48.34 20.31 14.34
CA SER A 76 -47.53 20.65 13.17
C SER A 76 -46.03 20.69 13.46
N GLN A 77 -45.60 20.69 14.71
CA GLN A 77 -44.20 20.73 15.13
C GLN A 77 -43.67 19.38 15.60
N PRO A 78 -42.33 19.12 15.57
CA PRO A 78 -41.73 17.90 16.05
C PRO A 78 -42.07 17.60 17.51
N SER A 79 -42.51 16.39 17.80
CA SER A 79 -42.83 15.94 19.16
C SER A 79 -41.55 15.71 19.97
N LEU A 80 -41.36 16.45 21.06
CA LEU A 80 -40.24 16.26 21.98
C LEU A 80 -40.18 14.82 22.51
N TYR A 81 -41.34 14.23 22.80
CA TYR A 81 -41.42 12.84 23.25
C TYR A 81 -40.90 11.86 22.18
N ALA A 82 -41.32 12.05 20.92
CA ALA A 82 -40.84 11.18 19.82
C ALA A 82 -39.33 11.33 19.59
N ILE A 83 -38.80 12.57 19.68
CA ILE A 83 -37.36 12.82 19.56
C ILE A 83 -36.57 12.17 20.70
N LEU A 84 -37.01 12.27 21.96
CA LEU A 84 -36.37 11.62 23.09
C LEU A 84 -36.39 10.10 22.96
N MET A 85 -37.51 9.53 22.51
CA MET A 85 -37.59 8.08 22.25
C MET A 85 -36.65 7.64 21.13
N ALA A 86 -36.46 8.47 20.11
CA ALA A 86 -35.50 8.22 19.03
C ALA A 86 -34.05 8.27 19.56
N GLU A 87 -33.69 9.23 20.43
CA GLU A 87 -32.36 9.25 21.06
C GLU A 87 -32.11 8.02 21.94
N PHE A 88 -33.07 7.63 22.77
CA PHE A 88 -32.95 6.41 23.56
C PHE A 88 -32.85 5.14 22.69
N ALA A 89 -33.48 5.13 21.53
CA ALA A 89 -33.34 4.03 20.59
C ALA A 89 -31.93 4.01 19.97
N ALA A 90 -31.39 5.17 19.58
CA ALA A 90 -30.03 5.33 19.05
C ALA A 90 -28.98 4.90 20.07
N ASP A 91 -29.05 5.38 21.32
CA ASP A 91 -28.12 5.01 22.40
C ASP A 91 -28.11 3.50 22.71
N ARG A 92 -29.23 2.83 22.48
CA ARG A 92 -29.37 1.37 22.65
C ARG A 92 -29.01 0.57 21.38
N GLY A 93 -28.44 1.22 20.37
CA GLY A 93 -28.05 0.59 19.10
C GLY A 93 -29.21 0.24 18.17
N ARG A 94 -30.46 0.68 18.47
CA ARG A 94 -31.63 0.49 17.59
C ARG A 94 -31.73 1.62 16.57
N ILE A 95 -30.72 1.70 15.72
CA ILE A 95 -30.54 2.83 14.80
C ILE A 95 -31.68 2.96 13.79
N ASP A 96 -32.16 1.84 13.23
CA ASP A 96 -33.24 1.85 12.24
C ASP A 96 -34.52 2.49 12.82
N GLN A 97 -34.87 2.14 14.07
CA GLN A 97 -36.03 2.70 14.76
C GLN A 97 -35.85 4.20 15.04
N ALA A 98 -34.67 4.59 15.51
CA ALA A 98 -34.34 5.98 15.75
C ALA A 98 -34.44 6.79 14.46
N LEU A 99 -33.83 6.29 13.39
CA LEU A 99 -33.77 6.96 12.10
C LEU A 99 -35.14 7.11 11.45
N ALA A 100 -36.01 6.06 11.50
CA ALA A 100 -37.38 6.14 11.03
C ALA A 100 -38.17 7.25 11.74
N THR A 101 -38.05 7.33 13.07
CA THR A 101 -38.71 8.35 13.87
C THR A 101 -38.15 9.74 13.54
N TYR A 102 -36.84 9.92 13.48
CA TYR A 102 -36.23 11.20 13.12
C TYR A 102 -36.64 11.67 11.73
N LYS A 103 -36.61 10.80 10.72
CA LYS A 103 -37.04 11.09 9.36
C LYS A 103 -38.52 11.57 9.34
N GLN A 104 -39.40 10.88 10.03
CA GLN A 104 -40.80 11.28 10.13
C GLN A 104 -40.97 12.65 10.77
N GLN A 105 -40.30 12.89 11.90
CA GLN A 105 -40.41 14.15 12.63
C GLN A 105 -39.76 15.34 11.88
N SER A 106 -38.80 15.10 11.02
CA SER A 106 -38.09 16.12 10.25
C SER A 106 -38.94 16.81 9.19
N PHE A 107 -40.05 16.19 8.75
CA PHE A 107 -40.98 16.79 7.77
C PHE A 107 -42.07 17.66 8.39
N LEU A 108 -42.03 17.90 9.69
CA LEU A 108 -42.94 18.80 10.39
C LEU A 108 -42.41 20.24 10.35
N ALA A 109 -43.25 21.21 10.76
CA ALA A 109 -42.85 22.61 10.74
C ALA A 109 -41.67 22.89 11.69
N ASP A 110 -40.79 23.82 11.32
CA ASP A 110 -39.61 24.24 12.09
C ASP A 110 -38.66 23.12 12.48
N ALA A 111 -38.64 22.04 11.70
CA ALA A 111 -37.91 20.80 12.01
C ALA A 111 -36.45 20.74 11.46
N ALA A 112 -35.86 21.87 11.05
CA ALA A 112 -34.48 21.86 10.50
C ALA A 112 -33.44 21.19 11.41
N PRO A 113 -33.42 21.40 12.74
CA PRO A 113 -32.48 20.69 13.61
C PRO A 113 -32.75 19.18 13.67
N VAL A 114 -34.01 18.76 13.55
CA VAL A 114 -34.40 17.34 13.52
C VAL A 114 -33.95 16.70 12.21
N PHE A 115 -34.08 17.43 11.09
CA PHE A 115 -33.55 16.98 9.80
C PHE A 115 -32.04 16.81 9.83
N GLU A 116 -31.30 17.77 10.38
CA GLU A 116 -29.81 17.63 10.49
C GLU A 116 -29.40 16.42 11.32
N ARG A 117 -30.11 16.18 12.44
CA ARG A 117 -29.87 14.99 13.27
C ARG A 117 -30.20 13.69 12.52
N ALA A 118 -31.35 13.65 11.83
CA ALA A 118 -31.75 12.52 10.99
C ALA A 118 -30.73 12.23 9.89
N LEU A 119 -30.27 13.29 9.21
CA LEU A 119 -29.28 13.20 8.15
C LEU A 119 -27.94 12.72 8.69
N GLY A 120 -27.49 13.21 9.85
CA GLY A 120 -26.25 12.74 10.50
C GLY A 120 -26.27 11.25 10.81
N LEU A 121 -27.41 10.71 11.29
CA LEU A 121 -27.59 9.27 11.53
C LEU A 121 -27.69 8.49 10.21
N SER A 122 -28.38 9.01 9.19
CA SER A 122 -28.50 8.40 7.88
C SER A 122 -27.14 8.23 7.21
N LEU A 123 -26.30 9.27 7.24
CA LEU A 123 -24.94 9.27 6.67
C LEU A 123 -24.01 8.20 7.27
N GLN A 124 -24.25 7.83 8.53
CA GLN A 124 -23.42 6.83 9.23
C GLN A 124 -23.92 5.38 9.03
N ASN A 125 -25.21 5.21 8.74
CA ASN A 125 -25.86 3.90 8.83
C ASN A 125 -26.59 3.46 7.55
N GLU A 126 -26.78 4.35 6.57
CA GLU A 126 -27.46 4.04 5.32
C GLU A 126 -26.54 4.25 4.10
N PRO A 127 -26.81 3.54 2.98
CA PRO A 127 -26.17 3.83 1.70
C PRO A 127 -26.38 5.28 1.25
N PRO A 128 -25.43 5.90 0.53
CA PRO A 128 -25.54 7.29 0.06
C PRO A 128 -26.82 7.60 -0.71
N GLN A 129 -27.35 6.63 -1.45
CA GLN A 129 -28.57 6.77 -2.25
C GLN A 129 -29.81 7.01 -1.35
N LEU A 130 -29.93 6.30 -0.22
CA LEU A 130 -31.04 6.49 0.71
C LEU A 130 -30.93 7.82 1.47
N SER A 131 -29.72 8.20 1.88
CA SER A 131 -29.47 9.50 2.49
C SER A 131 -29.77 10.65 1.51
N LEU A 132 -29.41 10.47 0.22
CA LEU A 132 -29.73 11.42 -0.84
C LEU A 132 -31.23 11.55 -1.06
N ALA A 133 -31.96 10.44 -1.19
CA ALA A 133 -33.41 10.46 -1.38
C ALA A 133 -34.12 11.21 -0.25
N PHE A 134 -33.71 10.96 1.01
CA PHE A 134 -34.24 11.65 2.19
C PHE A 134 -33.91 13.14 2.17
N ALA A 135 -32.66 13.52 1.97
CA ALA A 135 -32.22 14.92 1.97
C ALA A 135 -32.86 15.70 0.83
N ASN A 136 -32.99 15.11 -0.36
CA ASN A 136 -33.61 15.77 -1.52
C ASN A 136 -35.12 15.96 -1.31
N ALA A 137 -35.84 14.97 -0.78
CA ALA A 137 -37.26 15.11 -0.45
C ALA A 137 -37.49 16.22 0.58
N TRP A 138 -36.65 16.31 1.60
CA TRP A 138 -36.75 17.37 2.61
C TRP A 138 -36.44 18.76 2.02
N GLN A 139 -35.41 18.88 1.19
CA GLN A 139 -35.00 20.12 0.55
C GLN A 139 -36.09 20.64 -0.42
N GLN A 140 -36.81 19.74 -1.11
CA GLN A 140 -37.94 20.14 -1.97
C GLN A 140 -39.09 20.79 -1.19
N GLN A 141 -39.33 20.36 0.06
CA GLN A 141 -40.34 20.98 0.94
C GLN A 141 -39.81 22.24 1.63
N ASN A 142 -38.48 22.40 1.72
CA ASN A 142 -37.83 23.54 2.35
C ASN A 142 -36.83 24.19 1.37
N PRO A 143 -37.33 24.80 0.26
CA PRO A 143 -36.48 25.26 -0.85
C PRO A 143 -35.54 26.40 -0.45
N ASP A 144 -35.89 27.20 0.54
CA ASP A 144 -35.12 28.36 1.00
C ASP A 144 -34.04 27.96 2.05
N HIS A 145 -33.98 26.68 2.45
CA HIS A 145 -33.01 26.24 3.43
C HIS A 145 -31.65 25.92 2.75
N VAL A 146 -30.82 26.96 2.67
CA VAL A 146 -29.51 26.89 1.97
C VAL A 146 -28.63 25.73 2.41
N PRO A 147 -28.46 25.40 3.70
CA PRO A 147 -27.64 24.25 4.10
C PRO A 147 -28.09 22.92 3.47
N ALA A 148 -29.40 22.71 3.26
CA ALA A 148 -29.91 21.48 2.65
C ALA A 148 -29.47 21.35 1.19
N ILE A 149 -29.34 22.43 0.45
CA ILE A 149 -28.84 22.43 -0.92
C ILE A 149 -27.40 21.90 -0.94
N PHE A 150 -26.57 22.31 0.02
CA PHE A 150 -25.18 21.82 0.18
C PHE A 150 -25.14 20.32 0.51
N TYR A 151 -26.01 19.85 1.43
CA TYR A 151 -26.10 18.42 1.77
C TYR A 151 -26.54 17.58 0.57
N VAL A 152 -27.58 17.98 -0.15
CA VAL A 152 -28.06 17.30 -1.35
C VAL A 152 -26.97 17.27 -2.42
N THR A 153 -26.26 18.38 -2.63
CA THR A 153 -25.14 18.44 -3.58
C THR A 153 -24.04 17.42 -3.25
N HIS A 154 -23.61 17.40 -1.99
CA HIS A 154 -22.57 16.47 -1.55
C HIS A 154 -23.01 15.00 -1.69
N LEU A 155 -24.24 14.70 -1.30
CA LEU A 155 -24.81 13.35 -1.40
C LEU A 155 -25.01 12.92 -2.85
N ALA A 156 -25.46 13.81 -3.72
CA ALA A 156 -25.61 13.53 -5.15
C ALA A 156 -24.25 13.21 -5.78
N LEU A 157 -23.20 13.96 -5.44
CA LEU A 157 -21.83 13.65 -5.88
C LEU A 157 -21.36 12.29 -5.36
N LYS A 158 -21.62 11.94 -4.09
CA LYS A 158 -21.28 10.65 -3.49
C LYS A 158 -22.06 9.48 -4.06
N ALA A 159 -23.32 9.71 -4.43
CA ALA A 159 -24.20 8.71 -5.00
C ALA A 159 -24.00 8.53 -6.52
N HIS A 160 -23.10 9.31 -7.12
CA HIS A 160 -22.82 9.38 -8.56
C HIS A 160 -24.01 9.90 -9.40
N GLU A 161 -24.91 10.68 -8.77
CA GLU A 161 -26.04 11.36 -9.40
C GLU A 161 -25.59 12.74 -9.91
N TYR A 162 -24.72 12.73 -10.95
CA TYR A 162 -24.00 13.92 -11.38
C TYR A 162 -24.91 14.99 -12.02
N GLU A 163 -26.04 14.61 -12.59
CA GLU A 163 -27.01 15.55 -13.16
C GLU A 163 -27.66 16.40 -12.04
N LEU A 164 -28.17 15.74 -10.99
CA LEU A 164 -28.72 16.40 -9.80
C LEU A 164 -27.64 17.25 -9.10
N ALA A 165 -26.43 16.71 -8.96
CA ALA A 165 -25.31 17.45 -8.38
C ALA A 165 -25.02 18.73 -9.16
N GLY A 166 -25.04 18.68 -10.50
CA GLY A 166 -24.86 19.83 -11.38
C GLY A 166 -25.96 20.86 -11.23
N GLU A 167 -27.22 20.44 -11.14
CA GLU A 167 -28.36 21.34 -10.89
C GLU A 167 -28.19 22.10 -9.56
N LYS A 168 -27.88 21.37 -8.48
CA LYS A 168 -27.70 21.97 -7.15
C LYS A 168 -26.45 22.84 -7.05
N LEU A 169 -25.33 22.45 -7.69
CA LEU A 169 -24.14 23.30 -7.81
C LEU A 169 -24.48 24.62 -8.53
N ASN A 170 -25.23 24.56 -9.62
CA ASN A 170 -25.64 25.75 -10.34
C ASN A 170 -26.53 26.66 -9.47
N GLN A 171 -27.44 26.07 -8.69
CA GLN A 171 -28.26 26.81 -7.73
C GLN A 171 -27.38 27.52 -6.68
N ILE A 172 -26.39 26.84 -6.10
CA ILE A 172 -25.46 27.47 -5.14
C ILE A 172 -24.70 28.62 -5.81
N LEU A 173 -24.16 28.43 -7.01
CA LEU A 173 -23.40 29.46 -7.72
C LEU A 173 -24.22 30.65 -8.15
N GLN A 174 -25.55 30.51 -8.29
CA GLN A 174 -26.46 31.62 -8.54
C GLN A 174 -26.64 32.49 -7.28
N TYR A 175 -26.69 31.86 -6.08
CA TYR A 175 -26.75 32.58 -4.81
C TYR A 175 -25.41 33.24 -4.46
N ASP A 176 -24.31 32.49 -4.59
CA ASP A 176 -22.96 32.95 -4.28
C ASP A 176 -21.96 32.33 -5.26
N PRO A 177 -21.52 33.09 -6.29
CA PRO A 177 -20.52 32.63 -7.25
C PRO A 177 -19.17 32.27 -6.63
N ASP A 178 -18.83 32.84 -5.47
CA ASP A 178 -17.57 32.65 -4.76
C ASP A 178 -17.70 31.66 -3.58
N ALA A 179 -18.85 30.96 -3.46
CA ALA A 179 -19.10 30.00 -2.39
C ALA A 179 -17.91 29.03 -2.20
N ASP A 180 -17.50 28.80 -0.95
CA ASP A 180 -16.52 27.79 -0.62
C ASP A 180 -17.12 26.38 -0.68
N LEU A 181 -16.86 25.69 -1.76
CA LEU A 181 -17.32 24.32 -2.02
C LEU A 181 -16.32 23.24 -1.57
N SER A 182 -15.25 23.63 -0.89
CA SER A 182 -14.19 22.68 -0.50
C SER A 182 -14.71 21.51 0.33
N GLN A 183 -15.67 21.75 1.22
CA GLN A 183 -16.27 20.71 2.07
C GLN A 183 -17.18 19.77 1.28
N ILE A 184 -17.95 20.28 0.33
CA ILE A 184 -18.83 19.48 -0.53
C ILE A 184 -18.01 18.54 -1.41
N LEU A 185 -16.86 19.02 -1.90
CA LEU A 185 -16.00 18.32 -2.83
C LEU A 185 -14.98 17.39 -2.13
N LEU A 186 -14.93 17.43 -0.79
CA LEU A 186 -14.01 16.61 -0.01
C LEU A 186 -14.35 15.12 -0.18
N GLY A 187 -13.38 14.36 -0.64
CA GLY A 187 -13.53 12.91 -0.86
C GLY A 187 -14.34 12.52 -2.11
N ILE A 188 -14.71 13.49 -2.97
CA ILE A 188 -15.50 13.29 -4.19
C ILE A 188 -14.57 13.10 -5.42
N TYR A 189 -13.65 12.17 -5.37
CA TYR A 189 -12.92 11.79 -6.58
C TYR A 189 -13.31 10.36 -6.97
N PRO A 190 -14.15 10.18 -8.02
CA PRO A 190 -14.52 8.85 -8.49
C PRO A 190 -13.28 8.06 -8.92
N THR A 191 -13.28 6.77 -8.67
CA THR A 191 -12.22 5.85 -9.12
C THR A 191 -12.49 5.31 -10.52
N GLU A 192 -13.76 5.14 -10.87
CA GLU A 192 -14.19 4.61 -12.16
C GLU A 192 -14.08 5.67 -13.27
N THR A 193 -13.51 5.28 -14.41
CA THR A 193 -13.29 6.19 -15.55
C THR A 193 -14.60 6.78 -16.08
N ARG A 194 -15.68 6.00 -16.04
CA ARG A 194 -17.00 6.44 -16.48
C ARG A 194 -17.49 7.59 -15.60
N ASP A 195 -17.46 7.39 -14.29
CA ASP A 195 -17.92 8.39 -13.31
C ASP A 195 -17.09 9.67 -13.37
N GLN A 196 -15.77 9.53 -13.58
CA GLN A 196 -14.87 10.67 -13.80
C GLN A 196 -15.27 11.47 -15.05
N ALA A 197 -15.64 10.79 -16.15
CA ALA A 197 -16.07 11.42 -17.38
C ALA A 197 -17.41 12.14 -17.21
N GLU A 198 -18.38 11.52 -16.53
CA GLU A 198 -19.70 12.10 -16.26
C GLU A 198 -19.57 13.34 -15.35
N LEU A 199 -18.76 13.26 -14.28
CA LEU A 199 -18.47 14.42 -13.43
C LEU A 199 -17.80 15.55 -14.20
N LEU A 200 -16.80 15.25 -15.04
CA LEU A 200 -16.13 16.25 -15.87
C LEU A 200 -17.12 16.90 -16.86
N ALA A 201 -17.99 16.11 -17.47
CA ALA A 201 -19.03 16.61 -18.38
C ALA A 201 -19.99 17.56 -17.65
N THR A 202 -20.39 17.21 -16.42
CA THR A 202 -21.22 18.06 -15.57
C THR A 202 -20.52 19.38 -15.25
N LEU A 203 -19.25 19.34 -14.80
CA LEU A 203 -18.45 20.53 -14.54
C LEU A 203 -18.22 21.40 -15.79
N ASN A 204 -18.22 20.81 -16.98
CA ASN A 204 -18.10 21.56 -18.22
C ASN A 204 -19.39 22.32 -18.62
N ARG A 205 -20.56 21.82 -18.20
CA ARG A 205 -21.87 22.46 -18.43
C ARG A 205 -22.13 23.62 -17.48
N LEU A 206 -21.49 23.62 -16.30
CA LEU A 206 -21.68 24.68 -15.30
C LEU A 206 -20.99 25.98 -15.71
N ASP A 207 -21.63 27.12 -15.43
CA ASP A 207 -20.97 28.43 -15.48
C ASP A 207 -20.11 28.63 -14.20
N ILE A 208 -18.99 27.90 -14.14
CA ILE A 208 -18.08 27.89 -12.97
C ILE A 208 -17.50 29.30 -12.70
N LYS A 209 -17.52 30.19 -13.69
CA LYS A 209 -16.85 31.50 -13.62
C LYS A 209 -15.41 31.35 -13.13
N ASN A 210 -15.13 31.87 -11.93
CA ASN A 210 -13.80 31.77 -11.30
C ASN A 210 -13.85 31.02 -9.96
N ASN A 211 -14.90 30.22 -9.68
CA ASN A 211 -14.96 29.47 -8.44
C ASN A 211 -13.75 28.55 -8.28
N PRO A 212 -12.89 28.79 -7.28
CA PRO A 212 -11.61 28.10 -7.17
C PRO A 212 -11.78 26.62 -6.87
N SER A 213 -12.77 26.23 -6.07
CA SER A 213 -13.03 24.83 -5.68
C SER A 213 -13.38 23.96 -6.89
N LEU A 214 -14.28 24.44 -7.75
CA LEU A 214 -14.69 23.73 -8.97
C LEU A 214 -13.59 23.72 -10.03
N LEU A 215 -12.84 24.82 -10.16
CA LEU A 215 -11.70 24.88 -11.08
C LEU A 215 -10.60 23.88 -10.71
N VAL A 216 -10.34 23.67 -9.41
CA VAL A 216 -9.36 22.68 -8.92
C VAL A 216 -9.84 21.27 -9.19
N MET A 217 -11.11 20.95 -8.91
CA MET A 217 -11.70 19.64 -9.23
C MET A 217 -11.61 19.37 -10.73
N LYS A 218 -12.01 20.33 -11.55
CA LYS A 218 -11.91 20.22 -13.02
C LYS A 218 -10.48 20.01 -13.47
N ALA A 219 -9.50 20.72 -12.89
CA ALA A 219 -8.09 20.56 -13.22
C ALA A 219 -7.57 19.14 -12.87
N GLY A 220 -7.98 18.60 -11.72
CA GLY A 220 -7.63 17.24 -11.31
C GLY A 220 -8.19 16.18 -12.27
N LEU A 221 -9.46 16.27 -12.62
CA LEU A 221 -10.09 15.37 -13.60
C LEU A 221 -9.44 15.46 -14.98
N LEU A 222 -9.19 16.67 -15.48
CA LEU A 222 -8.50 16.87 -16.75
C LEU A 222 -7.08 16.25 -16.77
N LEU A 223 -6.38 16.30 -15.64
CA LEU A 223 -5.07 15.64 -15.52
C LEU A 223 -5.20 14.11 -15.61
N GLN A 224 -6.18 13.52 -14.94
CA GLN A 224 -6.46 12.08 -15.02
C GLN A 224 -6.81 11.64 -16.44
N PHE A 225 -7.56 12.44 -17.19
CA PHE A 225 -7.86 12.22 -18.60
C PHE A 225 -6.71 12.57 -19.57
N LYS A 226 -5.48 12.71 -19.07
CA LYS A 226 -4.30 13.02 -19.89
C LYS A 226 -4.45 14.31 -20.72
N GLN A 227 -5.17 15.30 -20.18
CA GLN A 227 -5.36 16.63 -20.78
C GLN A 227 -4.61 17.71 -19.98
N PRO A 228 -3.30 17.61 -19.79
CA PRO A 228 -2.56 18.48 -18.87
C PRO A 228 -2.55 19.96 -19.30
N LYS A 229 -2.66 20.27 -20.59
CA LYS A 229 -2.75 21.66 -21.07
C LYS A 229 -4.04 22.34 -20.60
N ALA A 230 -5.19 21.66 -20.72
CA ALA A 230 -6.47 22.16 -20.24
C ALA A 230 -6.50 22.24 -18.69
N ALA A 231 -5.93 21.25 -18.02
CA ALA A 231 -5.75 21.25 -16.57
C ALA A 231 -4.93 22.47 -16.10
N LEU A 232 -3.85 22.82 -16.82
CA LEU A 232 -3.02 23.99 -16.51
C LEU A 232 -3.80 25.30 -16.62
N VAL A 233 -4.69 25.43 -17.59
CA VAL A 233 -5.56 26.62 -17.72
C VAL A 233 -6.49 26.73 -16.51
N ALA A 234 -7.15 25.63 -16.12
CA ALA A 234 -8.08 25.61 -15.00
C ALA A 234 -7.39 25.94 -13.67
N ILE A 235 -6.25 25.30 -13.36
CA ILE A 235 -5.52 25.55 -12.11
C ILE A 235 -4.91 26.95 -12.06
N ASN A 236 -4.48 27.51 -13.18
CA ASN A 236 -3.99 28.89 -13.23
C ASN A 236 -5.10 29.90 -12.95
N ARG A 237 -6.36 29.63 -13.36
CA ARG A 237 -7.51 30.45 -13.00
C ARG A 237 -7.80 30.37 -11.50
N ALA A 238 -7.81 29.16 -10.92
CA ALA A 238 -8.00 28.95 -9.48
C ALA A 238 -6.92 29.68 -8.64
N LEU A 239 -5.66 29.66 -9.10
CA LEU A 239 -4.55 30.35 -8.43
C LEU A 239 -4.59 31.87 -8.53
N LYS A 240 -5.37 32.48 -9.46
CA LYS A 240 -5.60 33.93 -9.47
C LYS A 240 -6.41 34.36 -8.27
N THR A 241 -7.41 33.57 -7.88
CA THR A 241 -8.26 33.83 -6.71
C THR A 241 -7.55 33.47 -5.41
N ASN A 242 -6.87 32.33 -5.37
CA ASN A 242 -6.17 31.84 -4.18
C ASN A 242 -4.71 31.46 -4.45
N PRO A 243 -3.81 32.46 -4.62
CA PRO A 243 -2.43 32.24 -5.08
C PRO A 243 -1.52 31.54 -4.08
N LYS A 244 -1.91 31.50 -2.80
CA LYS A 244 -1.12 30.89 -1.71
C LYS A 244 -1.65 29.55 -1.24
N SER A 245 -2.66 28.98 -1.92
CA SER A 245 -3.19 27.66 -1.55
C SER A 245 -2.16 26.54 -1.82
N PRO A 246 -1.68 25.84 -0.79
CA PRO A 246 -0.70 24.76 -0.97
C PRO A 246 -1.24 23.64 -1.84
N ALA A 247 -2.52 23.29 -1.70
CA ALA A 247 -3.18 22.26 -2.50
C ALA A 247 -3.20 22.62 -4.00
N PHE A 248 -3.50 23.88 -4.33
CA PHE A 248 -3.52 24.34 -5.72
C PHE A 248 -2.10 24.38 -6.32
N LEU A 249 -1.11 24.81 -5.53
CA LEU A 249 0.28 24.82 -5.92
C LEU A 249 0.80 23.40 -6.16
N THR A 250 0.41 22.44 -5.31
CA THR A 250 0.76 21.02 -5.47
C THR A 250 0.15 20.44 -6.75
N LEU A 251 -1.16 20.63 -6.96
CA LEU A 251 -1.82 20.16 -8.19
C LEU A 251 -1.21 20.79 -9.45
N LYS A 252 -0.85 22.08 -9.41
CA LYS A 252 -0.14 22.70 -10.54
C LYS A 252 1.23 22.05 -10.77
N ALA A 253 1.94 21.68 -9.72
CA ALA A 253 3.20 20.96 -9.87
C ALA A 253 2.99 19.57 -10.50
N ASP A 254 1.93 18.84 -10.11
CA ASP A 254 1.58 17.56 -10.73
C ASP A 254 1.22 17.72 -12.22
N ILE A 255 0.47 18.75 -12.57
CA ILE A 255 0.17 19.07 -13.98
C ILE A 255 1.45 19.38 -14.76
N LEU A 256 2.36 20.16 -14.19
CA LEU A 256 3.64 20.50 -14.82
C LEU A 256 4.55 19.28 -15.02
N GLN A 257 4.44 18.23 -14.18
CA GLN A 257 5.18 16.98 -14.40
C GLN A 257 4.84 16.33 -15.76
N ALA A 258 3.61 16.51 -16.24
CA ALA A 258 3.17 15.98 -17.52
C ALA A 258 3.54 16.88 -18.73
N LEU A 259 3.98 18.10 -18.48
CA LEU A 259 4.22 19.12 -19.51
C LEU A 259 5.66 19.60 -19.62
N SER A 260 6.46 19.44 -18.58
CA SER A 260 7.74 20.12 -18.43
C SER A 260 8.83 19.21 -17.88
N PRO A 261 10.11 19.46 -18.22
CA PRO A 261 11.23 18.77 -17.62
C PRO A 261 11.30 18.96 -16.10
N SER A 262 11.86 17.97 -15.39
CA SER A 262 11.89 17.93 -13.94
C SER A 262 12.54 19.15 -13.27
N ASN A 263 13.55 19.76 -13.89
CA ASN A 263 14.19 20.97 -13.38
C ASN A 263 13.26 22.19 -13.37
N GLN A 264 12.38 22.33 -14.36
CA GLN A 264 11.38 23.41 -14.39
C GLN A 264 10.30 23.19 -13.32
N VAL A 265 9.88 21.95 -13.10
CA VAL A 265 8.94 21.60 -12.03
C VAL A 265 9.55 21.93 -10.66
N ILE A 266 10.83 21.55 -10.43
CA ILE A 266 11.53 21.87 -9.17
C ILE A 266 11.65 23.39 -8.99
N ALA A 267 11.98 24.14 -10.04
CA ALA A 267 12.05 25.60 -9.99
C ALA A 267 10.68 26.21 -9.61
N PHE A 268 9.59 25.72 -10.21
CA PHE A 268 8.23 26.15 -9.85
C PHE A 268 7.93 25.87 -8.37
N ILE A 269 8.15 24.64 -7.89
CA ILE A 269 7.86 24.27 -6.48
C ILE A 269 8.72 25.12 -5.53
N THR A 270 9.99 25.36 -5.88
CA THR A 270 10.88 26.20 -5.08
C THR A 270 10.37 27.64 -4.99
N GLN A 271 9.88 28.19 -6.09
CA GLN A 271 9.27 29.52 -6.09
C GLN A 271 7.94 29.54 -5.31
N ALA A 272 7.10 28.53 -5.47
CA ALA A 272 5.85 28.39 -4.74
C ALA A 272 6.10 28.34 -3.22
N ARG A 273 7.13 27.64 -2.76
CA ARG A 273 7.50 27.59 -1.35
C ARG A 273 7.89 28.95 -0.76
N LYS A 274 8.46 29.86 -1.57
CA LYS A 274 8.77 31.21 -1.09
C LYS A 274 7.51 32.00 -0.74
N THR A 275 6.36 31.67 -1.32
CA THR A 275 5.08 32.36 -1.03
C THR A 275 4.40 31.80 0.23
N VAL A 276 4.73 30.58 0.63
CA VAL A 276 4.21 29.87 1.81
C VAL A 276 5.32 29.10 2.53
N PRO A 277 6.34 29.79 3.10
CA PRO A 277 7.57 29.19 3.57
C PRO A 277 7.37 28.17 4.69
N ASP A 278 6.37 28.37 5.55
CA ASP A 278 6.10 27.53 6.72
C ASP A 278 5.17 26.34 6.42
N ASN A 279 4.77 26.15 5.16
CA ASN A 279 3.88 25.06 4.82
C ASN A 279 4.65 23.73 4.72
N LYS A 280 4.47 22.86 5.74
CA LYS A 280 5.06 21.52 5.83
C LYS A 280 4.68 20.64 4.64
N ALA A 281 3.41 20.65 4.23
CA ALA A 281 2.94 19.75 3.16
C ALA A 281 3.64 20.05 1.83
N LEU A 282 3.77 21.32 1.46
CA LEU A 282 4.48 21.73 0.25
C LEU A 282 5.99 21.46 0.33
N PHE A 283 6.59 21.61 1.53
CA PHE A 283 7.97 21.23 1.77
C PHE A 283 8.22 19.73 1.54
N VAL A 284 7.42 18.88 2.17
CA VAL A 284 7.50 17.41 2.02
C VAL A 284 7.25 17.01 0.56
N TYR A 285 6.28 17.65 -0.11
CA TYR A 285 6.04 17.41 -1.53
C TYR A 285 7.29 17.71 -2.38
N GLN A 286 7.94 18.86 -2.17
CA GLN A 286 9.20 19.20 -2.86
C GLN A 286 10.28 18.14 -2.65
N ILE A 287 10.50 17.73 -1.39
CA ILE A 287 11.50 16.74 -1.03
C ILE A 287 11.23 15.41 -1.73
N ARG A 288 9.97 14.91 -1.65
CA ARG A 288 9.56 13.66 -2.30
C ARG A 288 9.74 13.71 -3.82
N TYR A 289 9.33 14.81 -4.45
CA TYR A 289 9.51 14.98 -5.88
C TYR A 289 11.00 14.95 -6.28
N MET A 290 11.85 15.68 -5.57
CA MET A 290 13.30 15.70 -5.83
C MET A 290 13.96 14.33 -5.63
N LEU A 291 13.54 13.56 -4.61
CA LEU A 291 14.00 12.18 -4.39
C LEU A 291 13.58 11.26 -5.56
N LYS A 292 12.34 11.37 -6.03
CA LYS A 292 11.86 10.62 -7.21
C LYS A 292 12.69 10.92 -8.47
N GLN A 293 13.28 12.12 -8.56
CA GLN A 293 14.18 12.52 -9.64
C GLN A 293 15.67 12.18 -9.38
N GLY A 294 15.99 11.38 -8.36
CA GLY A 294 17.36 10.99 -8.02
C GLY A 294 18.23 12.12 -7.46
N LYS A 295 17.66 13.23 -7.00
CA LYS A 295 18.39 14.41 -6.55
C LYS A 295 18.72 14.41 -5.05
N SER A 296 19.11 13.25 -4.51
CA SER A 296 19.36 13.03 -3.06
C SER A 296 20.34 14.05 -2.46
N ALA A 297 21.39 14.43 -3.18
CA ALA A 297 22.36 15.42 -2.69
C ALA A 297 21.74 16.82 -2.50
N GLN A 298 20.89 17.24 -3.43
CA GLN A 298 20.17 18.52 -3.33
C GLN A 298 19.12 18.46 -2.21
N VAL A 299 18.45 17.32 -2.07
CA VAL A 299 17.49 17.07 -0.97
C VAL A 299 18.19 17.20 0.38
N TRP A 300 19.36 16.61 0.54
CA TRP A 300 20.16 16.75 1.76
C TRP A 300 20.46 18.22 2.09
N GLN A 301 20.86 19.01 1.09
CA GLN A 301 21.08 20.45 1.29
C GLN A 301 19.80 21.17 1.74
N GLN A 302 18.65 20.86 1.13
CA GLN A 302 17.36 21.45 1.51
C GLN A 302 16.93 21.07 2.93
N LEU A 303 17.06 19.81 3.29
CA LEU A 303 16.71 19.31 4.63
C LEU A 303 17.58 19.92 5.75
N ASN A 304 18.84 20.22 5.45
CA ASN A 304 19.78 20.81 6.41
C ASN A 304 19.91 22.33 6.28
N ALA A 305 19.19 22.97 5.36
CA ALA A 305 19.23 24.42 5.20
C ALA A 305 18.66 25.12 6.44
N ARG A 306 19.31 26.20 6.90
CA ARG A 306 18.87 26.97 8.09
C ARG A 306 17.42 27.43 7.99
N ALA A 307 16.96 27.81 6.79
CA ALA A 307 15.57 28.22 6.54
C ALA A 307 14.53 27.12 6.73
N ASN A 308 14.92 25.84 6.82
CA ASN A 308 14.04 24.69 6.96
C ASN A 308 14.20 23.98 8.31
N GLN A 309 15.01 24.52 9.23
CA GLN A 309 15.29 23.90 10.54
C GLN A 309 14.01 23.66 11.37
N GLN A 310 13.01 24.50 11.23
CA GLN A 310 11.71 24.34 11.89
C GLN A 310 11.04 23.01 11.56
N PHE A 311 11.24 22.49 10.36
CA PHE A 311 10.64 21.22 9.94
C PHE A 311 11.35 20.00 10.57
N LEU A 312 12.59 20.14 11.03
CA LEU A 312 13.30 19.06 11.73
C LEU A 312 12.78 18.80 13.15
N ALA A 313 11.87 19.63 13.67
CA ALA A 313 11.11 19.31 14.89
C ALA A 313 10.15 18.13 14.64
N ASP A 314 9.69 17.95 13.41
CA ASP A 314 8.81 16.87 12.99
C ASP A 314 9.58 15.54 12.86
N GLU A 315 9.11 14.51 13.56
CA GLU A 315 9.78 13.21 13.63
C GLU A 315 9.83 12.49 12.28
N GLU A 316 8.81 12.66 11.44
CA GLU A 316 8.76 12.11 10.09
C GLU A 316 9.85 12.71 9.18
N ILE A 317 9.98 14.05 9.23
CA ILE A 317 11.01 14.77 8.45
C ILE A 317 12.40 14.43 8.99
N LYS A 318 12.53 14.27 10.30
CA LYS A 318 13.77 13.85 10.95
C LYS A 318 14.19 12.45 10.48
N LEU A 319 13.25 11.50 10.45
CA LEU A 319 13.50 10.16 9.93
C LEU A 319 13.88 10.22 8.43
N LEU A 320 13.11 10.93 7.61
CA LEU A 320 13.42 11.12 6.19
C LEU A 320 14.82 11.72 5.97
N THR A 321 15.19 12.71 6.78
CA THR A 321 16.54 13.31 6.71
C THR A 321 17.62 12.29 7.02
N ALA A 322 17.42 11.45 8.03
CA ALA A 322 18.35 10.39 8.38
C ALA A 322 18.49 9.35 7.26
N LEU A 323 17.38 8.95 6.63
CA LEU A 323 17.40 7.99 5.52
C LEU A 323 18.19 8.54 4.31
N VAL A 324 17.97 9.80 3.93
CA VAL A 324 18.75 10.46 2.88
C VAL A 324 20.22 10.54 3.28
N GLY A 325 20.52 10.77 4.56
CA GLY A 325 21.87 10.77 5.09
C GLY A 325 22.57 9.42 4.95
N ILE A 326 21.90 8.33 5.27
CA ILE A 326 22.41 6.95 5.09
C ILE A 326 22.71 6.67 3.62
N ASP A 327 21.80 7.06 2.73
CA ASP A 327 21.92 6.86 1.29
C ASP A 327 23.14 7.61 0.70
N LEU A 328 23.41 8.78 1.22
CA LEU A 328 24.57 9.62 0.87
C LEU A 328 25.83 9.29 1.70
N LYS A 329 25.83 8.21 2.46
CA LYS A 329 26.94 7.79 3.35
C LYS A 329 27.31 8.83 4.42
N LYS A 330 26.38 9.70 4.81
CA LYS A 330 26.54 10.69 5.88
C LYS A 330 26.12 10.12 7.24
N TYR A 331 26.69 8.96 7.57
CA TYR A 331 26.27 8.12 8.69
C TYR A 331 26.25 8.84 10.03
N ALA A 332 27.31 9.58 10.38
CA ALA A 332 27.39 10.29 11.67
C ALA A 332 26.26 11.31 11.87
N ALA A 333 25.79 11.97 10.80
CA ALA A 333 24.67 12.90 10.89
C ALA A 333 23.33 12.15 10.97
N ALA A 334 23.16 11.09 10.17
CA ALA A 334 21.99 10.24 10.17
C ALA A 334 21.77 9.57 11.55
N ASP A 335 22.84 8.99 12.13
CA ASP A 335 22.80 8.31 13.42
C ASP A 335 22.42 9.26 14.56
N ARG A 336 22.90 10.52 14.53
CA ARG A 336 22.48 11.52 15.52
C ARG A 336 20.98 11.79 15.47
N LEU A 337 20.39 11.92 14.28
CA LEU A 337 18.96 12.12 14.12
C LEU A 337 18.17 10.89 14.59
N LEU A 338 18.58 9.68 14.16
CA LEU A 338 17.93 8.43 14.54
C LEU A 338 17.98 8.19 16.06
N LYS A 339 19.10 8.49 16.71
CA LYS A 339 19.23 8.37 18.17
C LYS A 339 18.23 9.26 18.93
N THR A 340 17.87 10.43 18.37
CA THR A 340 16.80 11.26 18.97
C THR A 340 15.42 10.64 18.82
N LEU A 341 15.20 9.80 17.81
CA LEU A 341 13.91 9.13 17.54
C LEU A 341 13.71 7.85 18.35
N ILE A 342 14.75 7.32 19.02
CA ILE A 342 14.61 6.14 19.90
C ILE A 342 13.64 6.42 21.07
N ALA A 343 13.55 7.67 21.52
CA ALA A 343 12.64 8.08 22.59
C ALA A 343 11.18 8.25 22.11
N SER A 344 10.94 8.26 20.79
CA SER A 344 9.61 8.45 20.22
C SER A 344 8.81 7.14 20.26
N PRO A 345 7.59 7.14 20.80
CA PRO A 345 6.71 5.96 20.76
C PRO A 345 6.39 5.50 19.35
N ASN A 346 6.30 6.43 18.38
CA ASN A 346 5.89 6.15 17.01
C ASN A 346 7.04 5.74 16.10
N PHE A 347 8.28 6.18 16.39
CA PHE A 347 9.43 6.00 15.50
C PHE A 347 10.59 5.20 16.11
N LYS A 348 10.46 4.72 17.34
CA LYS A 348 11.48 3.95 18.06
C LYS A 348 11.99 2.76 17.26
N ASP A 349 11.08 1.98 16.71
CA ASP A 349 11.42 0.74 16.01
C ASP A 349 12.03 1.02 14.63
N GLN A 350 11.50 2.00 13.89
CA GLN A 350 12.10 2.47 12.64
C GLN A 350 13.50 3.05 12.90
N ALA A 351 13.67 3.82 13.97
CA ALA A 351 14.97 4.37 14.34
C ALA A 351 16.00 3.26 14.64
N ASN A 352 15.63 2.25 15.43
CA ASN A 352 16.49 1.10 15.70
C ASN A 352 16.81 0.33 14.40
N TYR A 353 15.81 0.08 13.55
CA TYR A 353 16.00 -0.60 12.28
C TYR A 353 17.01 0.14 11.38
N TYR A 354 16.86 1.45 11.20
CA TYR A 354 17.76 2.23 10.34
C TYR A 354 19.11 2.55 10.98
N LEU A 355 19.23 2.57 12.31
CA LEU A 355 20.53 2.56 12.99
C LEU A 355 21.28 1.25 12.72
N ALA A 356 20.57 0.13 12.71
CA ALA A 356 21.16 -1.14 12.34
C ALA A 356 21.65 -1.15 10.90
N VAL A 357 20.82 -0.67 9.95
CA VAL A 357 21.21 -0.52 8.52
C VAL A 357 22.42 0.42 8.37
N SER A 358 22.45 1.52 9.11
CA SER A 358 23.59 2.45 9.09
C SER A 358 24.87 1.79 9.60
N ALA A 359 24.78 1.07 10.72
CA ALA A 359 25.90 0.34 11.32
C ALA A 359 26.41 -0.78 10.38
N GLU A 360 25.50 -1.54 9.76
CA GLU A 360 25.86 -2.59 8.79
C GLU A 360 26.62 -2.01 7.59
N ARG A 361 26.16 -0.90 7.01
CA ARG A 361 26.86 -0.21 5.90
C ARG A 361 28.22 0.37 6.31
N GLN A 362 28.44 0.61 7.59
CA GLN A 362 29.72 1.01 8.17
C GLN A 362 30.59 -0.18 8.59
N ASN A 363 30.14 -1.41 8.38
CA ASN A 363 30.77 -2.65 8.85
C ASN A 363 30.89 -2.74 10.40
N LEU A 364 30.02 -2.04 11.12
CA LEU A 364 29.90 -2.10 12.58
C LEU A 364 28.90 -3.21 12.95
N LEU A 365 29.26 -4.46 12.64
CA LEU A 365 28.33 -5.59 12.65
C LEU A 365 27.71 -5.87 14.02
N ASN A 366 28.47 -5.72 15.12
CA ASN A 366 27.95 -5.91 16.47
C ASN A 366 26.90 -4.86 16.86
N ASP A 367 27.11 -3.60 16.46
CA ASP A 367 26.14 -2.55 16.68
C ASP A 367 24.86 -2.81 15.85
N ALA A 368 25.02 -3.25 14.60
CA ALA A 368 23.89 -3.62 13.73
C ALA A 368 23.05 -4.73 14.37
N ILE A 369 23.68 -5.82 14.82
CA ILE A 369 23.04 -6.93 15.53
C ILE A 369 22.27 -6.43 16.76
N GLY A 370 22.89 -5.54 17.56
CA GLY A 370 22.29 -4.97 18.74
C GLY A 370 21.05 -4.08 18.43
N TYR A 371 21.11 -3.28 17.38
CA TYR A 371 19.98 -2.42 16.98
C TYR A 371 18.84 -3.24 16.33
N TYR A 372 19.13 -4.19 15.43
CA TYR A 372 18.10 -5.08 14.88
C TYR A 372 17.36 -5.84 15.99
N GLY A 373 18.10 -6.29 17.02
CA GLY A 373 17.54 -6.98 18.20
C GLY A 373 16.56 -6.18 19.05
N LYS A 374 16.53 -4.84 18.89
CA LYS A 374 15.62 -3.93 19.63
C LYS A 374 14.32 -3.64 18.91
N VAL A 375 14.19 -4.05 17.65
CA VAL A 375 12.97 -3.84 16.85
C VAL A 375 11.86 -4.77 17.34
N MET A 376 10.69 -4.21 17.66
CA MET A 376 9.54 -4.92 18.21
C MET A 376 8.24 -4.66 17.44
N GLN A 377 8.21 -3.70 16.51
CA GLN A 377 7.02 -3.42 15.70
C GLN A 377 6.71 -4.61 14.76
N PRO A 378 5.49 -5.18 14.74
CA PRO A 378 5.15 -6.37 13.95
C PRO A 378 5.52 -6.29 12.48
N ASP A 379 5.32 -5.13 11.84
CA ASP A 379 5.62 -4.93 10.41
C ASP A 379 7.12 -4.93 10.09
N LEU A 380 7.99 -4.74 11.09
CA LEU A 380 9.43 -4.64 10.92
C LEU A 380 10.21 -5.76 11.59
N VAL A 381 9.66 -6.38 12.65
CA VAL A 381 10.39 -7.32 13.50
C VAL A 381 10.87 -8.54 12.75
N LEU A 382 10.06 -9.12 11.88
CA LEU A 382 10.44 -10.31 11.10
C LEU A 382 11.66 -10.01 10.22
N LYS A 383 11.64 -8.89 9.52
CA LYS A 383 12.76 -8.45 8.67
C LYS A 383 14.01 -8.13 9.49
N ALA A 384 13.83 -7.45 10.63
CA ALA A 384 14.94 -7.13 11.53
C ALA A 384 15.59 -8.39 12.11
N ARG A 385 14.80 -9.38 12.51
CA ARG A 385 15.31 -10.67 13.01
C ARG A 385 16.05 -11.45 11.93
N GLN A 386 15.53 -11.46 10.70
CA GLN A 386 16.22 -12.11 9.58
C GLN A 386 17.61 -11.48 9.36
N GLN A 387 17.69 -10.14 9.27
CA GLN A 387 18.98 -9.46 9.10
C GLN A 387 19.93 -9.69 10.29
N GLN A 388 19.40 -9.67 11.52
CA GLN A 388 20.18 -9.99 12.72
C GLN A 388 20.78 -11.39 12.65
N ILE A 389 19.97 -12.38 12.29
CA ILE A 389 20.36 -13.79 12.18
C ILE A 389 21.42 -13.97 11.07
N ASP A 390 21.21 -13.35 9.92
CA ASP A 390 22.17 -13.43 8.80
C ASP A 390 23.55 -12.86 9.18
N LEU A 391 23.58 -11.75 9.93
CA LEU A 391 24.81 -11.18 10.45
C LEU A 391 25.47 -12.08 11.49
N LEU A 392 24.71 -12.71 12.39
CA LEU A 392 25.22 -13.66 13.37
C LEU A 392 25.81 -14.90 12.71
N ILE A 393 25.12 -15.46 11.70
CA ILE A 393 25.62 -16.60 10.91
C ILE A 393 26.93 -16.23 10.20
N SER A 394 27.02 -15.03 9.61
CA SER A 394 28.24 -14.57 8.92
C SER A 394 29.45 -14.49 9.84
N GLN A 395 29.23 -14.37 11.14
CA GLN A 395 30.24 -14.35 12.19
C GLN A 395 30.41 -15.72 12.89
N ASN A 396 29.76 -16.79 12.41
CA ASN A 396 29.71 -18.11 13.04
C ASN A 396 29.14 -18.13 14.48
N ARG A 397 28.30 -17.14 14.82
CA ARG A 397 27.63 -17.00 16.14
C ARG A 397 26.29 -17.73 16.13
N PHE A 398 26.31 -19.03 15.87
CA PHE A 398 25.10 -19.83 15.65
C PHE A 398 24.20 -19.90 16.88
N GLU A 399 24.74 -20.01 18.09
CA GLU A 399 23.96 -20.08 19.33
C GLU A 399 23.13 -18.79 19.55
N GLU A 400 23.72 -17.65 19.28
CA GLU A 400 23.02 -16.36 19.40
C GLU A 400 21.95 -16.20 18.30
N ALA A 401 22.21 -16.70 17.10
CA ALA A 401 21.24 -16.72 16.03
C ALA A 401 20.03 -17.60 16.40
N ILE A 402 20.26 -18.79 16.97
CA ILE A 402 19.22 -19.69 17.48
C ILE A 402 18.42 -18.99 18.59
N ALA A 403 19.08 -18.39 19.57
CA ALA A 403 18.42 -17.66 20.65
C ALA A 403 17.53 -16.51 20.11
N SER A 404 18.00 -15.78 19.08
CA SER A 404 17.22 -14.71 18.44
C SER A 404 15.97 -15.26 17.76
N SER A 405 16.05 -16.41 17.08
CA SER A 405 14.90 -17.06 16.45
C SER A 405 13.89 -17.56 17.48
N ILE A 406 14.34 -18.17 18.59
CA ILE A 406 13.48 -18.60 19.70
C ILE A 406 12.73 -17.41 20.30
N LYS A 407 13.45 -16.32 20.59
CA LYS A 407 12.86 -15.11 21.15
C LYS A 407 11.78 -14.53 20.23
N LEU A 408 11.91 -14.65 18.92
CA LEU A 408 10.89 -14.18 17.98
C LEU A 408 9.53 -14.87 18.21
N ARG A 409 9.50 -16.22 18.30
CA ARG A 409 8.25 -16.97 18.53
C ARG A 409 7.68 -16.83 19.94
N GLU A 410 8.54 -16.59 20.93
CA GLU A 410 8.11 -16.31 22.30
C GLU A 410 7.44 -14.95 22.46
N GLN A 411 7.83 -13.98 21.63
CA GLN A 411 7.29 -12.62 21.65
C GLN A 411 6.12 -12.42 20.68
N PHE A 412 6.03 -13.24 19.63
CA PHE A 412 5.07 -13.10 18.55
C PHE A 412 4.60 -14.47 18.05
N ASP A 413 3.54 -15.00 18.62
CA ASP A 413 2.98 -16.30 18.24
C ASP A 413 2.67 -16.41 16.74
N SER A 414 2.26 -15.31 16.11
CA SER A 414 1.98 -15.24 14.67
C SER A 414 3.20 -15.52 13.79
N PHE A 415 4.40 -15.35 14.29
CA PHE A 415 5.66 -15.62 13.59
C PHE A 415 6.31 -16.96 14.00
N ALA A 416 5.59 -17.80 14.73
CA ALA A 416 6.12 -19.11 15.12
C ALA A 416 6.59 -19.97 13.92
N PRO A 417 5.83 -20.10 12.81
CA PRO A 417 6.30 -20.85 11.64
C PRO A 417 7.61 -20.32 11.09
N GLN A 418 7.71 -18.99 10.88
CA GLN A 418 8.92 -18.34 10.36
C GLN A 418 10.11 -18.51 11.30
N SER A 419 9.88 -18.44 12.59
CA SER A 419 10.91 -18.65 13.62
C SER A 419 11.47 -20.09 13.58
N TYR A 420 10.61 -21.11 13.46
CA TYR A 420 11.06 -22.50 13.31
C TYR A 420 11.87 -22.70 12.04
N ILE A 421 11.45 -22.10 10.93
CA ILE A 421 12.18 -22.17 9.66
C ILE A 421 13.53 -21.45 9.76
N MET A 422 13.58 -20.26 10.37
CA MET A 422 14.85 -19.56 10.63
C MET A 422 15.79 -20.43 11.46
N GLN A 423 15.31 -21.03 12.55
CA GLN A 423 16.11 -21.90 13.42
C GLN A 423 16.61 -23.14 12.67
N ALA A 424 15.78 -23.76 11.84
CA ALA A 424 16.17 -24.90 11.02
C ALA A 424 17.26 -24.52 9.99
N ASN A 425 17.15 -23.35 9.37
CA ASN A 425 18.16 -22.82 8.46
C ASN A 425 19.50 -22.53 9.17
N ILE A 426 19.45 -22.01 10.41
CA ILE A 426 20.66 -21.81 11.22
C ILE A 426 21.34 -23.14 11.51
N LEU A 427 20.57 -24.16 11.92
CA LEU A 427 21.08 -25.49 12.19
C LEU A 427 21.69 -26.16 10.94
N GLN A 428 21.04 -26.01 9.79
CA GLN A 428 21.57 -26.48 8.50
C GLN A 428 22.90 -25.80 8.16
N LYS A 429 22.98 -24.49 8.31
CA LYS A 429 24.24 -23.74 8.08
C LYS A 429 25.35 -24.14 9.03
N ASN A 430 25.02 -24.61 10.22
CA ASN A 430 25.93 -25.15 11.22
C ASN A 430 26.19 -26.65 11.00
N ASN A 431 25.85 -27.22 9.84
CA ASN A 431 26.01 -28.66 9.50
C ASN A 431 25.23 -29.63 10.42
N GLN A 432 24.14 -29.15 11.05
CA GLN A 432 23.28 -29.90 11.97
C GLN A 432 21.92 -30.25 11.31
N THR A 433 21.92 -30.73 10.08
CA THR A 433 20.71 -30.99 9.29
C THR A 433 19.75 -31.97 9.98
N ALA A 434 20.29 -33.00 10.66
CA ALA A 434 19.44 -33.95 11.41
C ALA A 434 18.64 -33.24 12.54
N GLN A 435 19.27 -32.29 13.24
CA GLN A 435 18.61 -31.51 14.28
C GLN A 435 17.57 -30.53 13.67
N ALA A 436 17.88 -29.93 12.51
CA ALA A 436 16.95 -29.08 11.77
C ALA A 436 15.66 -29.85 11.38
N LEU A 437 15.81 -31.08 10.85
CA LEU A 437 14.67 -31.94 10.52
C LEU A 437 13.89 -32.37 11.76
N ALA A 438 14.55 -32.72 12.86
CA ALA A 438 13.89 -33.05 14.13
C ALA A 438 13.08 -31.85 14.67
N LEU A 439 13.64 -30.62 14.60
CA LEU A 439 12.96 -29.40 14.97
C LEU A 439 11.71 -29.16 14.14
N LEU A 440 11.79 -29.28 12.80
CA LEU A 440 10.62 -29.09 11.92
C LEU A 440 9.57 -30.19 12.08
N ASN A 441 9.99 -31.43 12.45
CA ASN A 441 9.04 -32.49 12.80
C ASN A 441 8.25 -32.13 14.06
N SER A 442 8.91 -31.62 15.10
CA SER A 442 8.25 -31.13 16.31
C SER A 442 7.33 -29.94 16.01
N ALA A 443 7.78 -28.99 15.19
CA ALA A 443 6.98 -27.85 14.76
C ALA A 443 5.72 -28.28 13.98
N GLN A 444 5.83 -29.30 13.11
CA GLN A 444 4.71 -29.85 12.38
C GLN A 444 3.65 -30.47 13.33
N THR A 445 4.08 -31.08 14.44
CA THR A 445 3.13 -31.64 15.43
C THR A 445 2.27 -30.52 16.06
N SER A 446 2.85 -29.35 16.29
CA SER A 446 2.13 -28.19 16.84
C SER A 446 1.36 -27.41 15.78
N LEU A 447 1.79 -27.46 14.52
CA LEU A 447 1.27 -26.70 13.37
C LEU A 447 1.06 -27.65 12.17
N PRO A 448 0.14 -28.62 12.24
CA PRO A 448 0.10 -29.78 11.32
C PRO A 448 -0.16 -29.41 9.85
N ASN A 449 -0.92 -28.34 9.59
CA ASN A 449 -1.29 -27.92 8.22
C ASN A 449 -0.50 -26.69 7.74
N ASN A 450 0.58 -26.34 8.44
CA ASN A 450 1.37 -25.18 8.01
C ASN A 450 2.26 -25.55 6.81
N THR A 451 1.89 -25.01 5.66
CA THR A 451 2.56 -25.28 4.38
C THR A 451 4.01 -24.80 4.35
N ASP A 452 4.36 -23.74 5.09
CA ASP A 452 5.73 -23.21 5.12
C ASP A 452 6.68 -24.17 5.83
N ILE A 453 6.23 -24.75 6.96
CA ILE A 453 7.00 -25.78 7.70
C ILE A 453 7.15 -27.05 6.86
N LEU A 454 6.06 -27.51 6.22
CA LEU A 454 6.10 -28.70 5.37
C LEU A 454 7.06 -28.51 4.19
N PHE A 455 7.05 -27.34 3.55
CA PHE A 455 7.95 -27.05 2.44
C PHE A 455 9.40 -26.90 2.89
N ALA A 456 9.65 -26.25 4.03
CA ALA A 456 10.99 -26.20 4.62
C ALA A 456 11.57 -27.61 4.89
N LYS A 457 10.71 -28.57 5.29
CA LYS A 457 11.13 -29.97 5.42
C LYS A 457 11.54 -30.59 4.08
N VAL A 458 10.75 -30.36 3.02
CA VAL A 458 11.10 -30.85 1.66
C VAL A 458 12.49 -30.37 1.27
N LEU A 459 12.81 -29.09 1.51
CA LEU A 459 14.09 -28.48 1.16
C LEU A 459 15.28 -28.98 2.01
N LEU A 460 15.02 -29.55 3.20
CA LEU A 460 16.06 -30.08 4.09
C LEU A 460 16.28 -31.58 3.93
N LEU A 461 15.39 -32.30 3.26
CA LEU A 461 15.56 -33.72 3.01
C LEU A 461 16.75 -33.97 2.07
N PRO A 462 17.50 -35.10 2.24
CA PRO A 462 18.53 -35.52 1.32
C PRO A 462 18.02 -35.54 -0.13
N ASP A 463 18.90 -35.26 -1.09
CA ASP A 463 18.50 -35.19 -2.50
C ASP A 463 17.99 -36.53 -3.05
N ASP A 464 18.41 -37.62 -2.50
CA ASP A 464 18.04 -39.01 -2.85
C ASP A 464 16.81 -39.54 -2.08
N ASP A 465 16.29 -38.83 -1.06
CA ASP A 465 15.06 -39.23 -0.35
C ASP A 465 13.80 -38.79 -1.11
N TYR A 466 13.66 -39.28 -2.33
CA TYR A 466 12.49 -39.00 -3.19
C TYR A 466 11.17 -39.44 -2.57
N THR A 467 11.16 -40.52 -1.81
CA THR A 467 9.92 -41.05 -1.19
C THR A 467 9.34 -40.08 -0.19
N SER A 468 10.15 -39.55 0.72
CA SER A 468 9.69 -38.55 1.71
C SER A 468 9.35 -37.23 1.03
N LYS A 469 10.13 -36.76 0.06
CA LYS A 469 9.86 -35.55 -0.72
C LYS A 469 8.51 -35.63 -1.43
N LEU A 470 8.26 -36.71 -2.18
CA LEU A 470 6.98 -36.85 -2.91
C LEU A 470 5.77 -36.93 -1.98
N ARG A 471 5.89 -37.61 -0.83
CA ARG A 471 4.80 -37.65 0.15
C ARG A 471 4.45 -36.27 0.68
N LEU A 472 5.46 -35.47 1.06
CA LEU A 472 5.26 -34.10 1.57
C LEU A 472 4.74 -33.16 0.49
N LEU A 473 5.24 -33.27 -0.74
CA LEU A 473 4.82 -32.44 -1.88
C LEU A 473 3.36 -32.74 -2.28
N LYS A 474 2.93 -34.00 -2.26
CA LYS A 474 1.51 -34.37 -2.46
C LYS A 474 0.62 -33.72 -1.40
N GLU A 475 1.05 -33.73 -0.14
CA GLU A 475 0.30 -33.09 0.95
C GLU A 475 0.27 -31.55 0.77
N LEU A 476 1.39 -30.94 0.36
CA LEU A 476 1.46 -29.50 0.07
C LEU A 476 0.54 -29.10 -1.09
N ILE A 477 0.50 -29.88 -2.16
CA ILE A 477 -0.40 -29.64 -3.30
C ILE A 477 -1.87 -29.81 -2.88
N ARG A 478 -2.17 -30.80 -2.02
CA ARG A 478 -3.52 -30.97 -1.46
C ARG A 478 -3.96 -29.78 -0.62
N LEU A 479 -3.06 -29.19 0.18
CA LEU A 479 -3.34 -28.03 1.05
C LEU A 479 -3.41 -26.72 0.27
N ALA A 480 -2.59 -26.57 -0.77
CA ALA A 480 -2.47 -25.35 -1.57
C ALA A 480 -2.31 -25.70 -3.06
N PRO A 481 -3.38 -26.16 -3.75
CA PRO A 481 -3.30 -26.66 -5.12
C PRO A 481 -2.91 -25.59 -6.14
N ALA A 482 -3.12 -24.32 -5.87
CA ALA A 482 -2.73 -23.23 -6.76
C ALA A 482 -1.27 -22.76 -6.58
N ASN A 483 -0.50 -23.36 -5.66
CA ASN A 483 0.88 -22.95 -5.43
C ASN A 483 1.80 -23.62 -6.46
N VAL A 484 2.30 -22.82 -7.40
CA VAL A 484 3.13 -23.24 -8.52
C VAL A 484 4.52 -23.76 -8.10
N ASP A 485 5.08 -23.27 -6.99
CA ASP A 485 6.38 -23.75 -6.46
C ASP A 485 6.28 -25.22 -6.00
N TYR A 486 5.17 -25.61 -5.37
CA TYR A 486 4.99 -27.00 -4.92
C TYR A 486 4.78 -27.95 -6.10
N GLN A 487 4.05 -27.50 -7.12
CA GLN A 487 3.84 -28.24 -8.35
C GLN A 487 5.15 -28.42 -9.10
N LEU A 488 5.97 -27.38 -9.20
CA LEU A 488 7.26 -27.41 -9.85
C LEU A 488 8.23 -28.38 -9.14
N GLU A 489 8.34 -28.28 -7.81
CA GLU A 489 9.22 -29.13 -7.02
C GLU A 489 8.78 -30.60 -7.07
N TYR A 490 7.46 -30.85 -7.10
CA TYR A 490 6.91 -32.19 -7.31
C TYR A 490 7.29 -32.76 -8.67
N ALA A 491 7.12 -31.97 -9.74
CA ALA A 491 7.51 -32.37 -11.09
C ALA A 491 9.02 -32.63 -11.19
N GLN A 492 9.85 -31.73 -10.64
CA GLN A 492 11.30 -31.91 -10.61
C GLN A 492 11.71 -33.20 -9.89
N THR A 493 11.08 -33.49 -8.74
CA THR A 493 11.35 -34.71 -7.96
C THR A 493 10.99 -35.96 -8.75
N LEU A 494 9.89 -35.95 -9.50
CA LEU A 494 9.49 -37.08 -10.37
C LEU A 494 10.46 -37.27 -11.55
N VAL A 495 10.91 -36.17 -12.18
CA VAL A 495 11.90 -36.21 -13.25
C VAL A 495 13.24 -36.80 -12.74
N ASN A 496 13.69 -36.38 -11.57
CA ASN A 496 14.92 -36.89 -10.95
C ASN A 496 14.83 -38.42 -10.65
N LEU A 497 13.62 -38.89 -10.29
CA LEU A 497 13.35 -40.31 -10.07
C LEU A 497 13.18 -41.10 -11.39
N LYS A 498 13.36 -40.45 -12.55
CA LYS A 498 13.14 -41.00 -13.91
C LYS A 498 11.70 -41.50 -14.13
N GLN A 499 10.75 -41.00 -13.39
CA GLN A 499 9.32 -41.24 -13.60
C GLN A 499 8.75 -40.19 -14.56
N ASN A 500 9.21 -40.24 -15.82
CA ASN A 500 8.81 -39.35 -16.89
C ASN A 500 7.51 -39.88 -17.50
N ASN A 501 6.39 -39.53 -16.93
CA ASN A 501 5.06 -39.89 -17.44
C ASN A 501 4.33 -38.66 -18.04
N GLU A 502 3.20 -38.90 -18.70
CA GLU A 502 2.37 -37.86 -19.30
C GLU A 502 1.89 -36.82 -18.28
N GLU A 503 1.66 -37.25 -17.02
CA GLU A 503 1.22 -36.37 -15.93
C GLU A 503 2.28 -35.30 -15.63
N VAL A 504 3.56 -35.67 -15.52
CA VAL A 504 4.67 -34.73 -15.28
C VAL A 504 4.81 -33.74 -16.44
N THR A 505 4.74 -34.25 -17.68
CA THR A 505 4.82 -33.40 -18.87
C THR A 505 3.65 -32.43 -18.94
N ALA A 506 2.43 -32.86 -18.66
CA ALA A 506 1.24 -32.01 -18.63
C ALA A 506 1.36 -30.93 -17.54
N LEU A 507 1.80 -31.31 -16.35
CA LEU A 507 2.00 -30.38 -15.23
C LEU A 507 3.02 -29.29 -15.57
N LEU A 508 4.19 -29.68 -16.08
CA LEU A 508 5.24 -28.73 -16.47
C LEU A 508 4.79 -27.83 -17.63
N THR A 509 4.07 -28.39 -18.61
CA THR A 509 3.53 -27.64 -19.75
C THR A 509 2.53 -26.57 -19.28
N ALA A 510 1.71 -26.85 -18.28
CA ALA A 510 0.84 -25.86 -17.68
C ALA A 510 1.60 -24.70 -17.02
N LEU A 511 2.81 -24.92 -16.54
CA LEU A 511 3.64 -23.95 -15.83
C LEU A 511 4.55 -23.10 -16.73
N ILE A 512 4.80 -23.48 -17.99
CA ILE A 512 5.77 -22.78 -18.88
C ILE A 512 5.49 -21.29 -19.09
N ASN A 513 4.23 -20.85 -18.97
CA ASN A 513 3.84 -19.45 -19.14
C ASN A 513 3.73 -18.69 -17.82
N ASP A 514 3.97 -19.34 -16.70
CA ASP A 514 3.99 -18.67 -15.41
C ASP A 514 5.19 -17.71 -15.30
N LYS A 515 4.96 -16.53 -14.69
CA LYS A 515 5.97 -15.47 -14.61
C LYS A 515 7.13 -15.80 -13.67
N GLU A 516 6.90 -16.62 -12.66
CA GLU A 516 7.87 -16.93 -11.60
C GLU A 516 8.60 -18.24 -11.86
N VAL A 517 7.88 -19.27 -12.27
CA VAL A 517 8.40 -20.62 -12.43
C VAL A 517 8.55 -21.09 -13.87
N GLY A 518 8.03 -20.33 -14.85
CA GLY A 518 7.94 -20.77 -16.23
C GLY A 518 9.29 -21.09 -16.89
N LEU A 519 10.35 -20.33 -16.58
CA LEU A 519 11.69 -20.63 -17.07
C LEU A 519 12.19 -21.97 -16.54
N LYS A 520 12.02 -22.24 -15.25
CA LYS A 520 12.42 -23.50 -14.62
C LYS A 520 11.62 -24.68 -15.20
N ALA A 521 10.32 -24.51 -15.40
CA ALA A 521 9.47 -25.53 -16.01
C ALA A 521 9.96 -25.88 -17.43
N ARG A 522 10.35 -24.88 -18.24
CA ARG A 522 10.96 -25.11 -19.57
C ARG A 522 12.30 -25.83 -19.49
N GLN A 523 13.15 -25.47 -18.54
CA GLN A 523 14.44 -26.13 -18.30
C GLN A 523 14.27 -27.61 -17.93
N ILE A 524 13.32 -27.93 -17.04
CA ILE A 524 13.01 -29.30 -16.64
C ILE A 524 12.46 -30.12 -17.82
N LEU A 525 11.51 -29.55 -18.60
CA LEU A 525 11.00 -30.19 -19.81
C LEU A 525 12.11 -30.42 -20.85
N SER A 526 13.01 -29.44 -21.00
CA SER A 526 14.16 -29.56 -21.91
C SER A 526 15.15 -30.64 -21.46
N GLN A 527 15.36 -30.77 -20.17
CA GLN A 527 16.16 -31.85 -19.60
C GLN A 527 15.53 -33.22 -19.88
N GLN A 528 14.23 -33.35 -19.72
CA GLN A 528 13.46 -34.54 -20.07
C GLN A 528 13.56 -34.86 -21.56
N ALA A 529 13.40 -33.84 -22.43
CA ALA A 529 13.48 -33.96 -23.87
C ALA A 529 14.89 -34.44 -24.32
N LEU A 530 15.97 -33.92 -23.72
CA LEU A 530 17.33 -34.40 -23.98
C LEU A 530 17.51 -35.90 -23.62
N HIS A 531 16.95 -36.34 -22.49
CA HIS A 531 16.98 -37.76 -22.13
C HIS A 531 16.22 -38.66 -23.12
N GLN A 532 15.22 -38.11 -23.80
CA GLN A 532 14.44 -38.78 -24.85
C GLN A 532 15.04 -38.62 -26.26
N ALA A 533 16.21 -37.95 -26.37
CA ALA A 533 16.85 -37.55 -27.61
C ALA A 533 16.02 -36.62 -28.51
N ASP A 534 14.99 -35.93 -27.95
CA ASP A 534 14.20 -34.92 -28.66
C ASP A 534 14.86 -33.52 -28.55
N ASN A 535 15.95 -33.37 -29.31
CA ASN A 535 16.72 -32.13 -29.34
C ASN A 535 15.89 -30.94 -29.92
N SER A 536 14.92 -31.23 -30.79
CA SER A 536 14.05 -30.20 -31.38
C SER A 536 13.13 -29.56 -30.35
N ALA A 537 12.59 -30.34 -29.43
CA ALA A 537 11.78 -29.85 -28.33
C ALA A 537 12.59 -28.92 -27.41
N VAL A 538 13.86 -29.25 -27.11
CA VAL A 538 14.75 -28.39 -26.31
C VAL A 538 14.90 -27.01 -26.94
N ILE A 539 15.17 -26.96 -28.25
CA ILE A 539 15.34 -25.71 -28.97
C ILE A 539 14.05 -24.88 -28.93
N SER A 540 12.90 -25.52 -29.19
CA SER A 540 11.60 -24.82 -29.20
C SER A 540 11.20 -24.29 -27.81
N LEU A 541 11.62 -24.93 -26.73
CA LEU A 541 11.31 -24.51 -25.37
C LEU A 541 12.18 -23.36 -24.86
N LEU A 542 13.45 -23.28 -25.28
CA LEU A 542 14.44 -22.41 -24.64
C LEU A 542 15.00 -21.30 -25.54
N SER A 543 15.05 -21.46 -26.89
CA SER A 543 15.79 -20.53 -27.75
C SER A 543 15.29 -19.09 -27.63
N ASP A 544 13.98 -18.85 -27.73
CA ASP A 544 13.41 -17.51 -27.69
C ASP A 544 13.67 -16.80 -26.36
N ASN A 545 13.56 -17.55 -25.24
CA ASN A 545 13.82 -16.98 -23.92
C ASN A 545 15.31 -16.71 -23.71
N PHE A 546 16.16 -17.60 -24.18
CA PHE A 546 17.61 -17.45 -24.08
C PHE A 546 18.14 -16.25 -24.87
N ASP A 547 17.59 -16.01 -26.05
CA ASP A 547 17.97 -14.85 -26.87
C ASP A 547 17.53 -13.51 -26.26
N ILE A 548 16.50 -13.49 -25.38
CA ILE A 548 16.04 -12.28 -24.68
C ILE A 548 16.80 -12.09 -23.36
N VAL A 549 16.94 -13.16 -22.57
CA VAL A 549 17.61 -13.15 -21.27
C VAL A 549 18.43 -14.43 -21.14
N PRO A 550 19.70 -14.42 -21.52
CA PRO A 550 20.57 -15.58 -21.42
C PRO A 550 20.78 -16.03 -19.97
N ASP A 551 20.77 -17.34 -19.74
CA ASP A 551 21.15 -17.97 -18.49
C ASP A 551 21.98 -19.25 -18.72
N VAL A 552 22.79 -19.61 -17.73
CA VAL A 552 23.75 -20.71 -17.87
C VAL A 552 23.07 -22.07 -18.13
N ILE A 553 21.99 -22.37 -17.40
CA ILE A 553 21.32 -23.68 -17.50
C ILE A 553 20.68 -23.85 -18.87
N SER A 554 19.89 -22.85 -19.32
CA SER A 554 19.27 -22.89 -20.66
C SER A 554 20.34 -22.93 -21.75
N GLY A 555 21.43 -22.19 -21.60
CA GLY A 555 22.54 -22.20 -22.55
C GLY A 555 23.18 -23.56 -22.68
N LEU A 556 23.48 -24.26 -21.57
CA LEU A 556 24.08 -25.61 -21.60
C LEU A 556 23.15 -26.65 -22.25
N LEU A 557 21.84 -26.58 -21.95
CA LEU A 557 20.84 -27.47 -22.55
C LEU A 557 20.72 -27.23 -24.06
N LEU A 558 20.69 -25.98 -24.51
CA LEU A 558 20.65 -25.60 -25.93
C LEU A 558 21.94 -26.01 -26.65
N GLN A 559 23.11 -25.75 -26.06
CA GLN A 559 24.40 -26.16 -26.62
C GLN A 559 24.43 -27.66 -26.88
N GLN A 560 24.02 -28.47 -25.88
CA GLN A 560 23.97 -29.91 -26.01
C GLN A 560 23.01 -30.37 -27.12
N ALA A 561 21.81 -29.74 -27.19
CA ALA A 561 20.84 -30.08 -28.21
C ALA A 561 21.35 -29.76 -29.62
N TYR A 562 22.01 -28.61 -29.82
CA TYR A 562 22.59 -28.22 -31.12
C TYR A 562 23.76 -29.15 -31.50
N LEU A 563 24.61 -29.53 -30.55
CA LEU A 563 25.67 -30.51 -30.79
C LEU A 563 25.13 -31.89 -31.21
N ASN A 564 24.10 -32.37 -30.54
CA ASN A 564 23.44 -33.63 -30.87
C ASN A 564 22.82 -33.62 -32.28
N LEU A 565 22.38 -32.48 -32.77
CA LEU A 565 21.84 -32.27 -34.13
C LEU A 565 22.94 -31.98 -35.17
N GLY A 566 24.21 -31.92 -34.78
CA GLY A 566 25.35 -31.59 -35.66
C GLY A 566 25.38 -30.11 -36.09
N ASN A 567 24.64 -29.24 -35.41
CA ASN A 567 24.63 -27.79 -35.69
C ASN A 567 25.72 -27.07 -34.89
N GLN A 568 26.97 -27.27 -35.32
CA GLN A 568 28.13 -26.72 -34.65
C GLN A 568 28.10 -25.19 -34.57
N LYS A 569 27.58 -24.52 -35.60
CA LYS A 569 27.50 -23.05 -35.66
C LYS A 569 26.69 -22.44 -34.52
N GLU A 570 25.51 -22.97 -34.25
CA GLU A 570 24.67 -22.50 -33.16
C GLU A 570 25.21 -22.92 -31.79
N ALA A 571 25.78 -24.11 -31.68
CA ALA A 571 26.46 -24.53 -30.44
C ALA A 571 27.62 -23.61 -30.08
N ASP A 572 28.42 -23.17 -31.05
CA ASP A 572 29.53 -22.21 -30.84
C ASP A 572 29.00 -20.83 -30.47
N ARG A 573 27.89 -20.36 -31.08
CA ARG A 573 27.20 -19.11 -30.71
C ARG A 573 26.77 -19.11 -29.25
N ILE A 574 26.09 -20.17 -28.82
CA ILE A 574 25.66 -20.33 -27.43
C ILE A 574 26.87 -20.36 -26.47
N ASN A 575 27.92 -21.12 -26.84
CA ASN A 575 29.14 -21.18 -26.03
C ASN A 575 29.81 -19.81 -25.86
N GLN A 576 29.85 -19.00 -26.92
CA GLN A 576 30.35 -17.62 -26.83
C GLN A 576 29.58 -16.77 -25.83
N ILE A 577 28.24 -16.86 -25.79
CA ILE A 577 27.41 -16.17 -24.83
C ILE A 577 27.69 -16.67 -23.41
N LEU A 578 27.75 -18.01 -23.21
CA LEU A 578 28.05 -18.60 -21.92
C LEU A 578 29.39 -18.11 -21.34
N VAL A 579 30.44 -18.08 -22.16
CA VAL A 579 31.78 -17.70 -21.71
C VAL A 579 31.93 -16.18 -21.58
N ASN A 580 31.55 -15.43 -22.62
CA ASN A 580 31.87 -14.02 -22.71
C ASN A 580 30.88 -13.12 -21.94
N GLU A 581 29.60 -13.49 -21.92
CA GLU A 581 28.57 -12.66 -21.29
C GLU A 581 28.20 -13.15 -19.89
N LEU A 582 28.13 -14.49 -19.71
CA LEU A 582 27.74 -15.08 -18.44
C LEU A 582 28.93 -15.52 -17.57
N GLY A 583 30.16 -15.45 -18.10
CA GLY A 583 31.39 -15.80 -17.38
C GLY A 583 31.49 -17.29 -17.01
N TYR A 584 30.80 -18.16 -17.76
CA TYR A 584 30.83 -19.62 -17.53
C TYR A 584 32.22 -20.20 -17.86
N GLN A 585 32.84 -20.91 -16.91
CA GLN A 585 34.08 -21.61 -17.10
C GLN A 585 33.86 -23.12 -16.88
N PRO A 586 34.09 -23.99 -17.86
CA PRO A 586 33.83 -25.41 -17.77
C PRO A 586 34.58 -26.13 -16.63
N GLU A 587 35.69 -25.59 -16.18
CA GLU A 587 36.56 -26.16 -15.16
C GLU A 587 36.08 -26.01 -13.71
N ASN A 588 34.98 -25.27 -13.47
CA ASN A 588 34.48 -25.01 -12.12
C ASN A 588 33.47 -26.06 -11.60
N LEU A 589 33.30 -27.18 -12.26
CA LEU A 589 32.40 -28.29 -11.90
C LEU A 589 33.15 -29.54 -11.34
N GLN A 590 34.25 -29.35 -10.60
CA GLN A 590 34.88 -30.42 -9.82
C GLN A 590 34.60 -30.25 -8.33
#